data_cc2e70b70d0267e522b779b180664a71
#
_entry.id   cc2e70b70d0267e522b779b180664a71
#
_cell.length_a   1.000
_cell.length_b   1.000
_cell.length_c   1.000
_cell.angle_alpha   90.00
_cell.angle_beta   90.00
_cell.angle_gamma   90.00
#
_symmetry.space_group_name_H-M   'P 1'
#
loop_
_entity.id
_entity.type
_entity.pdbx_description
1 polymer ?
#
loop_
_entity_poly.entity_id
_entity_poly.type
_entity_poly.pdbx_seq_one_letter_code
_entity_poly.pdbx_strand_id
1 'polypeptide(L)'
;LPVTPLAYYLGATVEIGTEQRLHADGESFALDGPKGFEATVARVLKQVFLLDCVTRTEGMYDVALYERELVESAVDLDFARLYDLPLAAQVSEYLQVPYDVLADAVPTWKLTADVVPDTAAVPVVPFLADELAVVRCPEGPGPAGESSTDLSPEVTSFFRSANGLVRSAAQRGESFARSTTRHSDGSDDLDQTVFTLQSADSIEQTYVGDGIPLGAGKMTVEEYYRRLDFDAASDGRTRVLVVCNDPEMSDENVVGDTYGTRDWIEFDISTHEGVTTDELAELLTTDADFLHYIGHVDPSGIRCADGHLDAETLDEVNVNAFLLNACQSYSQGRALVDAGAIGGIVTLTDVLNTTATEIGRSVARLLNQGFSLLSMLGLLEKRNLLAQRYMVVGDGNETLVESESGTPYAAAIDRLDAEEFEVSVDAFPTKSFPMGCIMRPHISGLNTYYVGSGRLDTYQLSQSELTDFLDMQRTPVLIDDRLCWSSEIRVSEI
;
A
#
# COMPACT_ATOMS: atom_id res chain seq x y z
N LEU A 1 11.30 13.13 -13.86
CA LEU A 1 10.39 12.32 -13.04
C LEU A 1 10.18 12.95 -11.64
N PRO A 2 11.20 13.21 -10.80
CA PRO A 2 10.99 13.63 -9.39
C PRO A 2 10.20 14.94 -9.22
N VAL A 3 10.27 15.88 -10.15
CA VAL A 3 9.55 17.17 -10.04
C VAL A 3 8.07 17.09 -10.42
N THR A 4 7.63 15.99 -11.04
CA THR A 4 6.30 15.95 -11.65
C THR A 4 5.17 16.06 -10.64
N PRO A 5 5.17 15.37 -9.47
CA PRO A 5 4.12 15.55 -8.47
C PRO A 5 4.06 16.98 -7.93
N LEU A 6 5.23 17.61 -7.70
CA LEU A 6 5.29 19.02 -7.28
C LEU A 6 4.76 19.96 -8.36
N ALA A 7 5.16 19.76 -9.62
CA ALA A 7 4.67 20.58 -10.73
C ALA A 7 3.18 20.43 -10.95
N TYR A 8 2.65 19.20 -10.84
CA TYR A 8 1.22 18.91 -10.91
C TYR A 8 0.45 19.63 -9.80
N TYR A 9 0.90 19.48 -8.55
CA TYR A 9 0.27 20.11 -7.38
C TYR A 9 0.20 21.63 -7.47
N LEU A 10 1.28 22.26 -7.99
CA LEU A 10 1.38 23.71 -8.16
C LEU A 10 0.77 24.23 -9.47
N GLY A 11 0.35 23.38 -10.38
CA GLY A 11 -0.01 23.77 -11.75
C GLY A 11 1.16 24.45 -12.46
N ALA A 12 2.40 24.07 -12.16
CA ALA A 12 3.61 24.73 -12.64
C ALA A 12 4.07 24.18 -13.99
N THR A 13 4.68 25.04 -14.81
CA THR A 13 5.36 24.63 -16.05
C THR A 13 6.77 24.12 -15.73
N VAL A 14 7.13 22.96 -16.29
CA VAL A 14 8.48 22.40 -16.20
C VAL A 14 9.28 22.77 -17.44
N GLU A 15 10.39 23.44 -17.26
CA GLU A 15 11.32 23.84 -18.33
C GLU A 15 12.66 23.13 -18.19
N ILE A 16 13.29 22.79 -19.33
CA ILE A 16 14.63 22.22 -19.34
C ILE A 16 15.62 23.38 -19.16
N GLY A 17 16.41 23.35 -18.10
CA GLY A 17 17.39 24.36 -17.76
C GLY A 17 18.72 23.76 -17.27
N THR A 18 19.68 24.62 -17.00
CA THR A 18 20.99 24.26 -16.43
C THR A 18 21.01 24.29 -14.92
N GLU A 19 20.02 24.95 -14.29
CA GLU A 19 19.87 25.08 -12.86
C GLU A 19 18.56 24.44 -12.40
N GLN A 20 18.62 23.75 -11.27
CA GLN A 20 17.44 23.11 -10.67
C GLN A 20 16.77 24.09 -9.72
N ARG A 21 15.76 24.81 -10.19
CA ARG A 21 15.11 25.88 -9.44
C ARG A 21 13.58 25.86 -9.60
N LEU A 22 12.89 26.28 -8.55
CA LEU A 22 11.48 26.65 -8.57
C LEU A 22 11.37 28.17 -8.57
N HIS A 23 10.59 28.70 -9.48
CA HIS A 23 10.28 30.14 -9.54
C HIS A 23 8.83 30.39 -9.16
N ALA A 24 8.60 31.27 -8.18
CA ALA A 24 7.27 31.64 -7.73
C ALA A 24 7.28 33.14 -7.34
N ASP A 25 6.30 33.89 -7.85
CA ASP A 25 6.11 35.35 -7.59
C ASP A 25 7.36 36.19 -7.71
N GLY A 26 8.22 35.92 -8.70
CA GLY A 26 9.48 36.64 -8.94
C GLY A 26 10.66 36.18 -8.08
N GLU A 27 10.44 35.34 -7.09
CA GLU A 27 11.48 34.71 -6.27
C GLU A 27 11.94 33.38 -6.90
N SER A 28 13.11 32.91 -6.47
CA SER A 28 13.77 31.73 -7.05
C SER A 28 14.38 30.85 -5.95
N PHE A 29 13.91 29.64 -5.84
CA PHE A 29 14.27 28.65 -4.82
C PHE A 29 15.08 27.52 -5.43
N ALA A 30 16.23 27.20 -4.82
CA ALA A 30 17.08 26.11 -5.27
C ALA A 30 16.47 24.75 -4.92
N LEU A 31 16.52 23.82 -5.89
CA LEU A 31 16.05 22.43 -5.70
C LEU A 31 17.22 21.44 -5.59
N ASP A 32 18.46 21.90 -5.60
CA ASP A 32 19.70 21.11 -5.48
C ASP A 32 20.30 21.18 -4.06
N GLY A 33 19.47 21.09 -3.05
CA GLY A 33 19.88 21.21 -1.64
C GLY A 33 20.87 20.12 -1.19
N PRO A 34 21.41 20.23 0.05
CA PRO A 34 22.48 19.34 0.54
C PRO A 34 22.17 17.85 0.56
N LYS A 35 20.88 17.49 0.58
CA LYS A 35 20.40 16.10 0.55
C LYS A 35 20.18 15.56 -0.87
N GLY A 36 20.52 16.35 -1.88
CA GLY A 36 20.31 16.04 -3.30
C GLY A 36 18.96 16.55 -3.84
N PHE A 37 18.85 16.49 -5.15
CA PHE A 37 17.70 17.02 -5.89
C PHE A 37 16.36 16.37 -5.49
N GLU A 38 16.27 15.04 -5.55
CA GLU A 38 15.03 14.30 -5.26
C GLU A 38 14.53 14.58 -3.83
N ALA A 39 15.42 14.51 -2.84
CA ALA A 39 15.06 14.78 -1.45
C ALA A 39 14.64 16.25 -1.24
N THR A 40 15.23 17.20 -1.98
CA THR A 40 14.83 18.60 -1.89
C THR A 40 13.45 18.83 -2.53
N VAL A 41 13.19 18.24 -3.69
CA VAL A 41 11.87 18.29 -4.33
C VAL A 41 10.79 17.68 -3.43
N ALA A 42 11.06 16.52 -2.82
CA ALA A 42 10.14 15.89 -1.86
C ALA A 42 9.84 16.80 -0.66
N ARG A 43 10.87 17.47 -0.11
CA ARG A 43 10.69 18.43 1.01
C ARG A 43 9.84 19.62 0.59
N VAL A 44 10.09 20.19 -0.58
CA VAL A 44 9.30 21.30 -1.11
C VAL A 44 7.84 20.89 -1.31
N LEU A 45 7.58 19.71 -1.90
CA LEU A 45 6.24 19.18 -2.05
C LEU A 45 5.52 19.05 -0.70
N LYS A 46 6.17 18.41 0.28
CA LYS A 46 5.62 18.20 1.62
C LYS A 46 5.35 19.53 2.35
N GLN A 47 6.25 20.48 2.24
CA GLN A 47 6.13 21.80 2.86
C GLN A 47 4.97 22.61 2.29
N VAL A 48 4.89 22.69 0.96
CA VAL A 48 3.81 23.43 0.29
C VAL A 48 2.46 22.78 0.57
N PHE A 49 2.38 21.46 0.51
CA PHE A 49 1.17 20.71 0.82
C PHE A 49 0.69 20.96 2.26
N LEU A 50 1.57 20.85 3.26
CA LEU A 50 1.23 21.12 4.65
C LEU A 50 0.67 22.53 4.83
N LEU A 51 1.43 23.56 4.37
CA LEU A 51 1.04 24.95 4.57
C LEU A 51 -0.21 25.32 3.77
N ASP A 52 -0.47 24.68 2.63
CA ASP A 52 -1.71 24.83 1.89
C ASP A 52 -2.90 24.21 2.66
N CYS A 53 -2.75 23.00 3.23
CA CYS A 53 -3.77 22.40 4.09
C CYS A 53 -4.11 23.31 5.28
N VAL A 54 -3.09 23.88 5.94
CA VAL A 54 -3.29 24.81 7.05
C VAL A 54 -3.98 26.09 6.58
N THR A 55 -3.56 26.67 5.47
CA THR A 55 -4.13 27.92 4.94
C THR A 55 -5.60 27.76 4.55
N ARG A 56 -6.00 26.60 4.03
CA ARG A 56 -7.40 26.31 3.64
C ARG A 56 -8.37 26.30 4.82
N THR A 57 -7.90 26.21 6.06
CA THR A 57 -8.78 26.33 7.24
C THR A 57 -9.35 27.73 7.41
N GLU A 58 -8.83 28.76 6.73
CA GLU A 58 -9.36 30.13 6.77
C GLU A 58 -10.65 30.33 5.98
N GLY A 59 -11.02 29.41 5.10
CA GLY A 59 -12.23 29.61 4.30
C GLY A 59 -12.81 28.36 3.64
N MET A 60 -11.99 27.39 3.26
CA MET A 60 -12.47 26.18 2.61
C MET A 60 -13.14 25.23 3.61
N TYR A 61 -12.57 25.09 4.80
CA TYR A 61 -13.15 24.34 5.91
C TYR A 61 -12.73 24.96 7.25
N ASP A 62 -13.70 25.41 8.01
CA ASP A 62 -13.49 26.03 9.32
C ASP A 62 -13.50 24.94 10.40
N VAL A 63 -12.35 24.33 10.65
CA VAL A 63 -12.17 23.26 11.64
C VAL A 63 -10.91 23.49 12.47
N ALA A 64 -10.91 22.98 13.70
CA ALA A 64 -9.68 22.90 14.50
C ALA A 64 -8.77 21.81 13.92
N LEU A 65 -7.77 22.19 13.14
CA LEU A 65 -6.80 21.28 12.52
C LEU A 65 -5.55 21.19 13.39
N TYR A 66 -5.15 19.98 13.75
CA TYR A 66 -3.98 19.72 14.60
C TYR A 66 -2.67 20.25 14.01
N GLU A 67 -2.46 19.99 12.72
CA GLU A 67 -1.26 20.47 12.01
C GLU A 67 -1.18 22.00 12.01
N ARG A 68 -2.34 22.70 12.01
CA ARG A 68 -2.37 24.15 12.16
C ARG A 68 -1.83 24.59 13.53
N GLU A 69 -2.26 23.96 14.62
CA GLU A 69 -1.77 24.27 15.96
C GLU A 69 -0.24 24.08 16.05
N LEU A 70 0.29 23.00 15.46
CA LEU A 70 1.73 22.76 15.40
C LEU A 70 2.46 23.84 14.60
N VAL A 71 1.97 24.19 13.41
CA VAL A 71 2.58 25.21 12.56
C VAL A 71 2.54 26.59 13.22
N GLU A 72 1.41 27.02 13.80
CA GLU A 72 1.28 28.30 14.49
C GLU A 72 2.19 28.39 15.73
N SER A 73 2.49 27.25 16.37
CA SER A 73 3.46 27.22 17.48
C SER A 73 4.91 27.42 17.03
N ALA A 74 5.22 27.10 15.77
CA ALA A 74 6.57 27.09 15.22
C ALA A 74 6.89 28.35 14.39
N VAL A 75 5.89 28.93 13.72
CA VAL A 75 6.07 30.07 12.79
C VAL A 75 4.93 31.07 12.92
N ASP A 76 5.26 32.36 12.69
CA ASP A 76 4.30 33.47 12.67
C ASP A 76 3.94 33.80 11.21
N LEU A 77 2.89 33.11 10.69
CA LEU A 77 2.34 33.33 9.35
C LEU A 77 0.91 33.88 9.46
N ASP A 78 0.57 34.86 8.66
CA ASP A 78 -0.78 35.42 8.55
C ASP A 78 -1.59 34.56 7.54
N PHE A 79 -2.16 33.43 8.02
CA PHE A 79 -2.91 32.50 7.16
C PHE A 79 -4.15 33.13 6.53
N ALA A 80 -4.83 34.07 7.21
CA ALA A 80 -5.97 34.77 6.65
C ALA A 80 -5.56 35.61 5.43
N ARG A 81 -4.44 36.31 5.52
CA ARG A 81 -3.87 37.04 4.38
C ARG A 81 -3.40 36.09 3.28
N LEU A 82 -2.72 34.99 3.65
CA LEU A 82 -2.24 34.00 2.70
C LEU A 82 -3.35 33.37 1.90
N TYR A 83 -4.49 33.06 2.53
CA TYR A 83 -5.65 32.48 1.87
C TYR A 83 -6.18 33.30 0.69
N ASP A 84 -6.09 34.63 0.80
CA ASP A 84 -6.53 35.55 -0.24
C ASP A 84 -5.49 35.80 -1.35
N LEU A 85 -4.27 35.28 -1.21
CA LEU A 85 -3.20 35.47 -2.20
C LEU A 85 -3.30 34.46 -3.37
N PRO A 86 -2.81 34.83 -4.57
CA PRO A 86 -2.57 33.86 -5.63
C PRO A 86 -1.57 32.78 -5.19
N LEU A 87 -1.74 31.54 -5.70
CA LEU A 87 -0.91 30.39 -5.33
C LEU A 87 0.61 30.68 -5.43
N ALA A 88 1.07 31.35 -6.49
CA ALA A 88 2.49 31.69 -6.64
C ALA A 88 3.02 32.54 -5.50
N ALA A 89 2.23 33.49 -4.99
CA ALA A 89 2.59 34.33 -3.86
C ALA A 89 2.57 33.55 -2.54
N GLN A 90 1.56 32.68 -2.35
CA GLN A 90 1.52 31.75 -1.21
C GLN A 90 2.79 30.88 -1.19
N VAL A 91 3.13 30.23 -2.31
CA VAL A 91 4.31 29.36 -2.43
C VAL A 91 5.60 30.12 -2.13
N SER A 92 5.72 31.35 -2.62
CA SER A 92 6.89 32.18 -2.33
C SER A 92 7.06 32.42 -0.82
N GLU A 93 5.98 32.69 -0.09
CA GLU A 93 6.03 32.86 1.36
C GLU A 93 6.24 31.54 2.11
N TYR A 94 5.59 30.47 1.69
CA TYR A 94 5.77 29.15 2.28
C TYR A 94 7.22 28.68 2.24
N LEU A 95 7.90 28.89 1.12
CA LEU A 95 9.29 28.45 0.94
C LEU A 95 10.33 29.33 1.64
N GLN A 96 9.94 30.45 2.22
CA GLN A 96 10.80 31.23 3.11
C GLN A 96 10.87 30.64 4.52
N VAL A 97 9.91 29.80 4.90
CA VAL A 97 9.93 29.07 6.16
C VAL A 97 10.93 27.91 6.07
N PRO A 98 11.86 27.78 7.01
CA PRO A 98 12.75 26.62 7.03
C PRO A 98 11.98 25.32 7.24
N TYR A 99 12.16 24.34 6.35
CA TYR A 99 11.45 23.04 6.44
C TYR A 99 11.59 22.36 7.82
N ASP A 100 12.78 22.45 8.42
CA ASP A 100 13.10 21.73 9.66
C ASP A 100 12.25 22.20 10.85
N VAL A 101 11.68 23.41 10.82
CA VAL A 101 10.75 23.89 11.87
C VAL A 101 9.31 23.39 11.67
N LEU A 102 9.00 22.87 10.49
CA LEU A 102 7.70 22.31 10.12
C LEU A 102 7.69 20.79 10.15
N ALA A 103 8.85 20.15 10.31
CA ALA A 103 9.03 18.72 10.11
C ALA A 103 8.07 17.86 10.95
N ASP A 104 7.81 18.27 12.19
CA ASP A 104 6.93 17.53 13.12
C ASP A 104 5.44 17.71 12.79
N ALA A 105 5.09 18.74 12.01
CA ALA A 105 3.70 18.97 11.55
C ALA A 105 3.41 18.30 10.20
N VAL A 106 4.45 17.84 9.48
CA VAL A 106 4.26 17.16 8.18
C VAL A 106 3.67 15.78 8.40
N PRO A 107 2.49 15.47 7.83
CA PRO A 107 1.89 14.14 7.95
C PRO A 107 2.78 13.07 7.29
N THR A 108 2.70 11.83 7.75
CA THR A 108 3.38 10.72 7.08
C THR A 108 2.92 10.63 5.63
N TRP A 109 3.86 10.62 4.70
CA TRP A 109 3.51 10.63 3.27
C TRP A 109 2.91 9.30 2.84
N LYS A 110 1.89 9.33 1.97
CA LYS A 110 1.23 8.10 1.54
C LYS A 110 2.18 7.21 0.74
N LEU A 111 2.74 7.72 -0.35
CA LEU A 111 3.42 6.90 -1.36
C LEU A 111 4.82 7.42 -1.69
N THR A 112 5.79 6.52 -1.67
CA THR A 112 7.08 6.69 -2.36
C THR A 112 7.14 5.75 -3.55
N ALA A 113 7.46 6.29 -4.73
CA ALA A 113 7.62 5.53 -5.95
C ALA A 113 9.09 5.54 -6.39
N ASP A 114 9.71 4.38 -6.43
CA ASP A 114 11.03 4.16 -7.01
C ASP A 114 10.86 3.82 -8.50
N VAL A 115 11.27 4.72 -9.37
CA VAL A 115 11.04 4.59 -10.83
C VAL A 115 12.37 4.60 -11.55
N VAL A 116 12.69 3.50 -12.25
CA VAL A 116 13.87 3.46 -13.13
C VAL A 116 13.68 4.50 -14.23
N PRO A 117 14.64 5.42 -14.44
CA PRO A 117 14.48 6.52 -15.38
C PRO A 117 14.65 6.06 -16.83
N ASP A 118 13.65 5.31 -17.32
CA ASP A 118 13.52 4.88 -18.71
C ASP A 118 12.36 5.59 -19.40
N THR A 119 12.39 5.64 -20.73
CA THR A 119 11.28 6.18 -21.54
C THR A 119 10.01 5.36 -21.40
N ALA A 120 10.12 4.06 -21.16
CA ALA A 120 8.99 3.17 -20.90
C ALA A 120 8.24 3.53 -19.61
N ALA A 121 8.91 4.15 -18.62
CA ALA A 121 8.28 4.60 -17.38
C ALA A 121 7.60 5.97 -17.48
N VAL A 122 7.75 6.71 -18.57
CA VAL A 122 7.11 8.04 -18.73
C VAL A 122 5.58 7.99 -18.59
N PRO A 123 4.87 7.00 -19.14
CA PRO A 123 3.42 6.91 -19.02
C PRO A 123 2.89 6.72 -17.61
N VAL A 124 3.67 6.24 -16.63
CA VAL A 124 3.26 6.12 -15.21
C VAL A 124 3.19 7.48 -14.51
N VAL A 125 3.89 8.48 -15.04
CA VAL A 125 4.08 9.79 -14.40
C VAL A 125 2.78 10.52 -14.04
N PRO A 126 1.74 10.56 -14.88
CA PRO A 126 0.47 11.21 -14.52
C PRO A 126 -0.18 10.60 -13.27
N PHE A 127 -0.11 9.28 -13.13
CA PHE A 127 -0.69 8.57 -11.99
C PHE A 127 0.09 8.84 -10.69
N LEU A 128 1.42 8.85 -10.77
CA LEU A 128 2.27 9.21 -9.62
C LEU A 128 2.10 10.68 -9.22
N ALA A 129 1.84 11.55 -10.19
CA ALA A 129 1.56 12.96 -9.92
C ALA A 129 0.21 13.15 -9.22
N ASP A 130 -0.83 12.44 -9.64
CA ASP A 130 -2.17 12.45 -9.05
C ASP A 130 -2.15 11.95 -7.59
N GLU A 131 -1.36 10.90 -7.33
CA GLU A 131 -1.14 10.35 -5.99
C GLU A 131 -0.19 11.22 -5.12
N LEU A 132 0.35 12.31 -5.65
CA LEU A 132 1.38 13.14 -5.01
C LEU A 132 2.58 12.32 -4.51
N ALA A 133 2.96 11.28 -5.25
CA ALA A 133 4.04 10.38 -4.86
C ALA A 133 5.37 11.12 -4.69
N VAL A 134 6.15 10.73 -3.68
CA VAL A 134 7.58 11.07 -3.64
C VAL A 134 8.29 10.16 -4.64
N VAL A 135 8.75 10.74 -5.77
CA VAL A 135 9.41 9.96 -6.82
C VAL A 135 10.92 9.98 -6.62
N ARG A 136 11.51 8.79 -6.54
CA ARG A 136 12.96 8.55 -6.53
C ARG A 136 13.35 7.83 -7.82
N CYS A 137 14.57 8.05 -8.28
CA CYS A 137 15.11 7.42 -9.49
C CYS A 137 16.33 6.55 -9.12
N PRO A 138 16.11 5.34 -8.56
CA PRO A 138 17.21 4.45 -8.25
C PRO A 138 17.93 4.01 -9.54
N GLU A 139 19.21 3.72 -9.42
CA GLU A 139 19.88 2.94 -10.44
C GLU A 139 19.19 1.57 -10.48
N GLY A 140 18.69 1.16 -11.64
CA GLY A 140 18.05 -0.14 -11.81
C GLY A 140 19.01 -1.29 -11.43
N PRO A 141 18.54 -2.54 -11.28
CA PRO A 141 19.43 -3.68 -11.14
C PRO A 141 20.42 -3.63 -12.29
N GLY A 142 21.70 -3.51 -11.97
CA GLY A 142 22.77 -3.32 -12.97
C GLY A 142 22.72 -4.41 -14.04
N PRO A 143 23.23 -4.13 -15.26
CA PRO A 143 23.24 -5.14 -16.32
C PRO A 143 23.88 -6.43 -15.78
N ALA A 144 23.26 -7.56 -16.09
CA ALA A 144 23.69 -8.91 -15.72
C ALA A 144 25.08 -9.26 -16.31
N GLY A 145 26.10 -8.44 -16.02
CA GLY A 145 27.47 -8.54 -16.50
C GLY A 145 28.51 -8.59 -15.40
N GLU A 146 28.16 -8.18 -14.20
CA GLU A 146 28.96 -8.47 -13.01
C GLU A 146 28.18 -9.46 -12.16
N SER A 147 28.33 -10.74 -12.45
CA SER A 147 27.92 -11.85 -11.60
C SER A 147 28.50 -11.69 -10.20
N SER A 148 27.92 -10.87 -9.36
CA SER A 148 28.03 -11.11 -7.94
C SER A 148 27.08 -12.26 -7.63
N THR A 149 27.58 -13.47 -7.60
CA THR A 149 26.97 -14.66 -6.98
C THR A 149 26.70 -14.45 -5.48
N ASP A 150 26.91 -13.28 -4.97
CA ASP A 150 26.60 -12.85 -3.60
C ASP A 150 25.34 -11.98 -3.63
N LEU A 151 24.17 -12.62 -3.42
CA LEU A 151 22.95 -11.95 -2.99
C LEU A 151 23.30 -11.00 -1.83
N SER A 152 22.74 -9.80 -1.79
CA SER A 152 23.00 -8.90 -0.66
C SER A 152 22.75 -9.63 0.67
N PRO A 153 23.41 -9.25 1.77
CA PRO A 153 23.18 -9.86 3.07
C PRO A 153 21.69 -9.87 3.46
N GLU A 154 20.94 -8.84 3.08
CA GLU A 154 19.52 -8.70 3.33
C GLU A 154 18.70 -9.72 2.54
N VAL A 155 18.93 -9.83 1.23
CA VAL A 155 18.28 -10.84 0.36
C VAL A 155 18.63 -12.25 0.83
N THR A 156 19.90 -12.49 1.16
CA THR A 156 20.35 -13.77 1.70
C THR A 156 19.69 -14.07 3.06
N SER A 157 19.51 -13.05 3.92
CA SER A 157 18.83 -13.17 5.20
C SER A 157 17.34 -13.49 5.02
N PHE A 158 16.68 -12.83 4.07
CA PHE A 158 15.29 -13.09 3.71
C PHE A 158 15.07 -14.56 3.32
N PHE A 159 15.85 -15.07 2.38
CA PHE A 159 15.73 -16.47 1.96
C PHE A 159 16.21 -17.48 3.04
N ARG A 160 17.17 -17.14 3.90
CA ARG A 160 17.57 -18.00 5.04
C ARG A 160 16.48 -18.04 6.11
N SER A 161 15.83 -16.94 6.42
CA SER A 161 14.71 -16.89 7.38
C SER A 161 13.55 -17.71 6.86
N ALA A 162 13.25 -17.63 5.57
CA ALA A 162 12.29 -18.47 4.89
C ALA A 162 12.62 -19.98 5.07
N ASN A 163 13.86 -20.39 4.84
CA ASN A 163 14.31 -21.79 4.98
C ASN A 163 14.44 -22.26 6.43
N GLY A 164 14.69 -21.38 7.39
CA GLY A 164 14.85 -21.71 8.80
C GLY A 164 13.54 -22.20 9.45
N LEU A 165 12.42 -21.68 9.02
CA LEU A 165 11.07 -22.06 9.49
C LEU A 165 10.55 -23.33 8.81
N VAL A 166 11.00 -23.62 7.58
CA VAL A 166 10.63 -24.83 6.83
C VAL A 166 11.44 -26.07 7.26
N ARG A 167 12.60 -25.90 7.90
CA ARG A 167 13.45 -27.04 8.36
C ARG A 167 12.83 -27.92 9.43
N SER A 168 11.77 -27.52 10.08
CA SER A 168 11.01 -28.39 10.99
C SER A 168 10.05 -29.35 10.28
N ALA A 169 9.84 -29.17 8.96
CA ALA A 169 8.93 -29.97 8.14
C ALA A 169 9.61 -30.68 6.96
N ALA A 170 10.84 -31.19 7.17
CA ALA A 170 11.51 -32.25 6.39
C ALA A 170 11.82 -32.06 4.90
N GLN A 171 13.10 -32.18 4.58
CA GLN A 171 13.68 -32.89 3.43
C GLN A 171 13.49 -32.39 1.98
N ARG A 172 13.04 -31.18 1.70
CA ARG A 172 13.05 -30.62 0.33
C ARG A 172 13.90 -29.37 0.10
N GLY A 173 14.78 -29.02 1.04
CA GLY A 173 15.57 -27.79 1.06
C GLY A 173 16.74 -27.70 0.06
N GLU A 174 16.94 -28.66 -0.84
CA GLU A 174 18.04 -28.61 -1.82
C GLU A 174 17.63 -28.08 -3.21
N SER A 175 16.35 -27.92 -3.49
CA SER A 175 15.90 -27.50 -4.83
C SER A 175 15.85 -25.99 -5.02
N PHE A 176 15.60 -25.21 -3.97
CA PHE A 176 15.37 -23.77 -4.10
C PHE A 176 16.61 -22.96 -4.48
N ALA A 177 17.74 -23.24 -3.86
CA ALA A 177 19.01 -22.59 -4.21
C ALA A 177 19.58 -23.01 -5.58
N ARG A 178 18.99 -24.05 -6.21
CA ARG A 178 19.37 -24.54 -7.54
C ARG A 178 18.41 -24.10 -8.65
N SER A 179 17.20 -23.66 -8.35
CA SER A 179 16.26 -23.20 -9.37
C SER A 179 16.50 -21.74 -9.80
N THR A 180 17.12 -20.92 -8.93
CA THR A 180 17.54 -19.56 -9.29
C THR A 180 18.78 -19.52 -10.21
N THR A 181 19.35 -20.69 -10.57
CA THR A 181 20.56 -20.77 -11.42
C THR A 181 20.37 -21.54 -12.72
N ARG A 182 19.18 -21.84 -13.15
CA ARG A 182 18.97 -22.53 -14.45
C ARG A 182 17.76 -21.99 -15.18
N HIS A 183 17.97 -21.00 -16.00
CA HIS A 183 17.57 -20.96 -17.41
C HIS A 183 18.08 -19.66 -18.01
N SER A 184 19.08 -19.80 -18.85
CA SER A 184 19.65 -18.74 -19.65
C SER A 184 18.98 -18.75 -21.02
N ASP A 185 18.14 -17.75 -21.27
CA ASP A 185 18.04 -17.14 -22.58
C ASP A 185 17.76 -15.64 -22.36
N GLY A 186 18.57 -14.80 -22.89
CA GLY A 186 19.01 -13.49 -22.45
C GLY A 186 17.97 -12.34 -22.37
N SER A 187 16.68 -12.55 -22.18
CA SER A 187 15.67 -11.51 -21.94
C SER A 187 14.78 -11.74 -20.71
N ASP A 188 14.64 -12.98 -20.22
CA ASP A 188 13.83 -13.33 -19.04
C ASP A 188 14.57 -13.22 -17.70
N ASP A 189 15.89 -12.98 -17.71
CA ASP A 189 16.75 -13.11 -16.52
C ASP A 189 16.67 -11.87 -15.60
N LEU A 190 16.26 -10.71 -16.11
CA LEU A 190 16.20 -9.46 -15.33
C LEU A 190 14.97 -9.40 -14.43
N ASP A 191 13.85 -9.92 -14.85
CA ASP A 191 12.60 -9.91 -14.07
C ASP A 191 12.64 -10.90 -12.88
N GLN A 192 13.61 -11.80 -12.85
CA GLN A 192 13.84 -12.73 -11.74
C GLN A 192 14.90 -12.24 -10.73
N THR A 193 15.53 -11.11 -10.96
CA THR A 193 16.53 -10.54 -10.05
C THR A 193 15.83 -9.93 -8.84
N VAL A 194 16.02 -10.54 -7.66
CA VAL A 194 15.50 -10.03 -6.38
C VAL A 194 16.50 -9.07 -5.77
N PHE A 195 16.05 -7.91 -5.34
CA PHE A 195 16.89 -6.87 -4.73
C PHE A 195 16.15 -6.10 -3.64
N THR A 196 16.87 -5.33 -2.84
CA THR A 196 16.30 -4.49 -1.78
C THR A 196 16.39 -3.02 -2.19
N LEU A 197 15.27 -2.31 -2.08
CA LEU A 197 15.22 -0.87 -2.24
C LEU A 197 15.64 -0.15 -0.95
N GLN A 198 16.04 1.12 -1.10
CA GLN A 198 16.16 1.98 0.05
C GLN A 198 14.78 2.17 0.71
N SER A 199 14.69 1.90 2.00
CA SER A 199 13.45 2.13 2.77
C SER A 199 12.93 3.57 2.60
N ALA A 200 11.63 3.72 2.57
CA ALA A 200 10.94 5.01 2.47
C ALA A 200 10.24 5.36 3.79
N ASP A 201 10.21 6.67 4.08
CA ASP A 201 9.43 7.22 5.20
C ASP A 201 7.98 7.52 4.73
N SER A 202 7.35 6.55 4.07
CA SER A 202 5.98 6.62 3.58
C SER A 202 5.20 5.39 4.03
N ILE A 203 3.87 5.49 3.99
CA ILE A 203 2.98 4.37 4.34
C ILE A 203 3.17 3.24 3.34
N GLU A 204 3.28 3.59 2.06
CA GLU A 204 3.37 2.70 0.92
C GLU A 204 4.64 2.97 0.11
N GLN A 205 5.21 1.91 -0.47
CA GLN A 205 6.32 2.01 -1.41
C GLN A 205 6.07 1.14 -2.62
N THR A 206 6.30 1.68 -3.81
CA THR A 206 6.16 0.96 -5.07
C THR A 206 7.40 1.10 -5.94
N TYR A 207 7.59 0.17 -6.86
CA TYR A 207 8.71 0.15 -7.79
C TYR A 207 8.24 -0.07 -9.22
N VAL A 208 8.77 0.74 -10.13
CA VAL A 208 8.57 0.64 -11.58
C VAL A 208 9.91 0.44 -12.26
N GLY A 209 10.12 -0.71 -12.86
CA GLY A 209 11.36 -1.12 -13.51
C GLY A 209 11.52 -2.63 -13.50
N ASP A 210 12.63 -3.17 -14.01
CA ASP A 210 12.91 -4.61 -14.04
C ASP A 210 13.29 -5.15 -12.66
N GLY A 211 13.09 -6.45 -12.45
CA GLY A 211 13.42 -7.15 -11.20
C GLY A 211 12.31 -7.12 -10.14
N ILE A 212 12.55 -7.80 -9.03
CA ILE A 212 11.61 -8.01 -7.92
C ILE A 212 12.10 -7.24 -6.69
N PRO A 213 11.45 -6.13 -6.30
CA PRO A 213 11.83 -5.38 -5.11
C PRO A 213 11.34 -6.08 -3.84
N LEU A 214 12.18 -6.21 -2.82
CA LEU A 214 11.75 -6.59 -1.47
C LEU A 214 11.27 -5.37 -0.71
N GLY A 215 10.11 -5.47 -0.05
CA GLY A 215 9.52 -4.41 0.77
C GLY A 215 8.82 -3.30 -0.02
N ALA A 216 8.51 -3.54 -1.31
CA ALA A 216 7.74 -2.61 -2.14
C ALA A 216 6.83 -3.38 -3.10
N GLY A 217 5.75 -2.76 -3.55
CA GLY A 217 4.91 -3.30 -4.62
C GLY A 217 5.63 -3.23 -5.97
N LYS A 218 5.41 -4.21 -6.83
CA LYS A 218 5.91 -4.25 -8.21
C LYS A 218 4.81 -3.80 -9.17
N MET A 219 5.07 -2.76 -9.92
CA MET A 219 4.09 -2.11 -10.78
C MET A 219 4.61 -1.93 -12.19
N THR A 220 3.70 -1.95 -13.17
CA THR A 220 3.95 -1.52 -14.54
C THR A 220 2.98 -0.40 -14.94
N VAL A 221 3.02 0.03 -16.18
CA VAL A 221 2.18 1.14 -16.67
C VAL A 221 0.77 0.67 -17.03
N GLU A 222 0.69 -0.56 -17.50
CA GLU A 222 -0.52 -1.15 -18.09
C GLU A 222 -1.66 -1.23 -17.06
N GLU A 223 -1.37 -1.54 -15.80
CA GLU A 223 -2.36 -1.66 -14.73
C GLU A 223 -3.03 -0.31 -14.44
N TYR A 224 -2.29 0.78 -14.51
CA TYR A 224 -2.86 2.11 -14.34
C TYR A 224 -3.87 2.45 -15.44
N TYR A 225 -3.58 2.11 -16.69
CA TYR A 225 -4.52 2.33 -17.80
C TYR A 225 -5.77 1.48 -17.65
N ARG A 226 -5.65 0.22 -17.26
CA ARG A 226 -6.79 -0.66 -16.98
C ARG A 226 -7.70 -0.10 -15.90
N ARG A 227 -7.12 0.46 -14.84
CA ARG A 227 -7.89 1.15 -13.80
C ARG A 227 -8.74 2.31 -14.35
N LEU A 228 -8.27 3.03 -15.37
CA LEU A 228 -9.05 4.10 -15.99
C LEU A 228 -10.19 3.58 -16.87
N ASP A 229 -10.00 2.43 -17.49
CA ASP A 229 -11.00 1.79 -18.34
C ASP A 229 -12.01 0.97 -17.54
N PHE A 230 -11.75 0.80 -16.23
CA PHE A 230 -12.62 0.03 -15.35
C PHE A 230 -13.91 0.80 -15.04
N ASP A 231 -15.04 0.25 -15.52
CA ASP A 231 -16.38 0.67 -15.12
C ASP A 231 -16.80 -0.18 -13.90
N ALA A 232 -16.94 0.47 -12.73
CA ALA A 232 -17.51 -0.19 -11.56
C ALA A 232 -18.83 -0.86 -11.93
N ALA A 233 -19.07 -2.07 -11.40
CA ALA A 233 -20.26 -2.85 -11.73
C ALA A 233 -21.52 -1.98 -11.68
N SER A 234 -22.26 -1.93 -12.78
CA SER A 234 -23.41 -1.03 -12.98
C SER A 234 -24.57 -1.28 -11.99
N ASP A 235 -24.54 -2.41 -11.26
CA ASP A 235 -25.51 -2.83 -10.26
C ASP A 235 -25.13 -2.47 -8.82
N GLY A 236 -23.94 -1.89 -8.60
CA GLY A 236 -23.44 -1.46 -7.29
C GLY A 236 -23.11 -2.59 -6.31
N ARG A 237 -22.96 -3.84 -6.81
CA ARG A 237 -22.57 -5.00 -6.00
C ARG A 237 -21.08 -5.24 -6.05
N THR A 238 -20.52 -5.61 -4.93
CA THR A 238 -19.12 -6.09 -4.85
C THR A 238 -19.07 -7.60 -5.03
N ARG A 239 -18.49 -8.08 -6.13
CA ARG A 239 -18.40 -9.50 -6.48
C ARG A 239 -17.09 -10.08 -6.01
N VAL A 240 -17.18 -11.13 -5.17
CA VAL A 240 -16.01 -11.82 -4.62
C VAL A 240 -16.07 -13.30 -4.98
N LEU A 241 -15.03 -13.77 -5.66
CA LEU A 241 -14.83 -15.20 -5.96
C LEU A 241 -13.88 -15.79 -4.91
N VAL A 242 -14.31 -16.81 -4.19
CA VAL A 242 -13.48 -17.61 -3.29
C VAL A 242 -13.27 -18.97 -3.91
N VAL A 243 -12.04 -19.34 -4.24
CA VAL A 243 -11.67 -20.63 -4.83
C VAL A 243 -10.79 -21.40 -3.86
N CYS A 244 -11.24 -22.55 -3.39
CA CYS A 244 -10.49 -23.44 -2.51
C CYS A 244 -10.16 -24.76 -3.22
N ASN A 245 -8.90 -24.94 -3.60
CA ASN A 245 -8.39 -26.13 -4.26
C ASN A 245 -7.47 -26.98 -3.36
N ASP A 246 -7.40 -26.65 -2.07
CA ASP A 246 -6.70 -27.49 -1.07
C ASP A 246 -7.63 -27.81 0.12
N PRO A 247 -8.03 -29.09 0.28
CA PRO A 247 -8.85 -29.51 1.41
C PRO A 247 -8.18 -29.29 2.78
N GLU A 248 -6.84 -29.25 2.86
CA GLU A 248 -6.11 -29.02 4.11
C GLU A 248 -6.16 -27.53 4.54
N MET A 249 -6.49 -26.65 3.61
CA MET A 249 -6.69 -25.20 3.85
C MET A 249 -8.18 -24.83 3.91
N SER A 250 -9.08 -25.80 3.95
CA SER A 250 -10.54 -25.56 3.98
C SER A 250 -11.02 -24.71 5.16
N ASP A 251 -10.25 -24.66 6.26
CA ASP A 251 -10.51 -23.73 7.38
C ASP A 251 -10.40 -22.26 6.97
N GLU A 252 -9.69 -21.94 5.89
CA GLU A 252 -9.63 -20.59 5.30
C GLU A 252 -10.90 -20.27 4.48
N ASN A 253 -11.61 -21.25 4.01
CA ASN A 253 -12.85 -21.08 3.23
C ASN A 253 -13.93 -20.28 3.99
N VAL A 254 -13.81 -20.18 5.32
CA VAL A 254 -14.61 -19.30 6.19
C VAL A 254 -14.41 -17.80 5.85
N VAL A 255 -13.41 -17.44 5.02
CA VAL A 255 -13.27 -16.05 4.53
C VAL A 255 -14.49 -15.58 3.75
N GLY A 256 -15.24 -16.49 3.11
CA GLY A 256 -16.53 -16.18 2.50
C GLY A 256 -17.51 -15.51 3.48
N ASP A 257 -17.53 -15.96 4.73
CA ASP A 257 -18.36 -15.35 5.79
C ASP A 257 -17.78 -14.02 6.31
N THR A 258 -16.52 -13.72 5.98
CA THR A 258 -15.83 -12.48 6.39
C THR A 258 -16.16 -11.34 5.43
N TYR A 259 -16.16 -11.62 4.13
CA TYR A 259 -16.66 -10.68 3.16
C TYR A 259 -18.18 -10.47 3.38
N GLY A 260 -18.68 -9.29 3.10
CA GLY A 260 -20.12 -9.01 3.21
C GLY A 260 -20.64 -8.80 4.64
N THR A 261 -19.76 -8.57 5.61
CA THR A 261 -20.17 -8.27 6.99
C THR A 261 -20.60 -6.82 7.22
N ARG A 262 -20.65 -5.99 6.15
CA ARG A 262 -21.06 -4.59 6.21
C ARG A 262 -22.50 -4.40 5.71
N ASP A 263 -23.35 -3.80 6.56
CA ASP A 263 -24.79 -3.69 6.31
C ASP A 263 -25.17 -2.82 5.10
N TRP A 264 -24.25 -1.92 4.65
CA TRP A 264 -24.52 -0.93 3.60
C TRP A 264 -23.91 -1.26 2.23
N ILE A 265 -23.15 -2.35 2.14
CA ILE A 265 -22.53 -2.81 0.90
C ILE A 265 -23.15 -4.15 0.50
N GLU A 266 -23.67 -4.22 -0.71
CA GLU A 266 -24.21 -5.46 -1.24
C GLU A 266 -23.09 -6.30 -1.83
N PHE A 267 -22.74 -7.39 -1.16
CA PHE A 267 -21.76 -8.35 -1.63
C PHE A 267 -22.45 -9.52 -2.35
N ASP A 268 -21.84 -9.94 -3.45
CA ASP A 268 -22.17 -11.16 -4.17
C ASP A 268 -20.97 -12.11 -4.07
N ILE A 269 -21.01 -13.02 -3.09
CA ILE A 269 -19.91 -13.91 -2.77
C ILE A 269 -20.21 -15.30 -3.30
N SER A 270 -19.35 -15.82 -4.16
CA SER A 270 -19.43 -17.20 -4.65
C SER A 270 -18.21 -18.00 -4.19
N THR A 271 -18.46 -19.18 -3.64
CA THR A 271 -17.43 -20.09 -3.16
C THR A 271 -17.39 -21.34 -4.02
N HIS A 272 -16.21 -21.69 -4.51
CA HIS A 272 -15.96 -22.81 -5.40
C HIS A 272 -14.88 -23.71 -4.80
N GLU A 273 -15.15 -25.02 -4.74
CA GLU A 273 -14.22 -26.00 -4.19
C GLU A 273 -13.83 -27.04 -5.25
N GLY A 274 -12.53 -27.38 -5.29
CA GLY A 274 -12.03 -28.43 -6.18
C GLY A 274 -12.29 -28.13 -7.65
N VAL A 275 -12.12 -26.88 -8.09
CA VAL A 275 -12.35 -26.48 -9.49
C VAL A 275 -11.29 -27.08 -10.42
N THR A 276 -11.71 -27.41 -11.61
CA THR A 276 -10.87 -27.87 -12.72
C THR A 276 -10.14 -26.70 -13.38
N THR A 277 -9.19 -26.98 -14.26
CA THR A 277 -8.46 -25.95 -15.04
C THR A 277 -9.40 -25.14 -15.91
N ASP A 278 -10.36 -25.78 -16.58
CA ASP A 278 -11.34 -25.09 -17.43
C ASP A 278 -12.29 -24.22 -16.59
N GLU A 279 -12.76 -24.70 -15.44
CA GLU A 279 -13.62 -23.93 -14.53
C GLU A 279 -12.89 -22.72 -13.94
N LEU A 280 -11.61 -22.86 -13.54
CA LEU A 280 -10.83 -21.73 -13.04
C LEU A 280 -10.60 -20.67 -14.14
N ALA A 281 -10.29 -21.11 -15.36
CA ALA A 281 -10.14 -20.21 -16.49
C ALA A 281 -11.44 -19.43 -16.79
N GLU A 282 -12.62 -20.11 -16.73
CA GLU A 282 -13.93 -19.46 -16.89
C GLU A 282 -14.19 -18.44 -15.76
N LEU A 283 -13.91 -18.79 -14.51
CA LEU A 283 -14.04 -17.88 -13.37
C LEU A 283 -13.17 -16.63 -13.52
N LEU A 284 -11.95 -16.77 -14.02
CA LEU A 284 -11.03 -15.64 -14.24
C LEU A 284 -11.49 -14.69 -15.37
N THR A 285 -12.35 -15.14 -16.29
CA THR A 285 -12.97 -14.28 -17.32
C THR A 285 -14.31 -13.68 -16.87
N THR A 286 -14.78 -13.98 -15.66
CA THR A 286 -16.00 -13.40 -15.09
C THR A 286 -15.69 -12.04 -14.50
N ASP A 287 -16.57 -11.04 -14.72
CA ASP A 287 -16.47 -9.75 -14.08
C ASP A 287 -16.58 -9.90 -12.56
N ALA A 288 -15.47 -9.75 -11.84
CA ALA A 288 -15.41 -9.82 -10.39
C ALA A 288 -14.45 -8.78 -9.82
N ASP A 289 -14.80 -8.23 -8.66
CA ASP A 289 -13.97 -7.22 -8.00
C ASP A 289 -12.77 -7.87 -7.30
N PHE A 290 -12.93 -9.10 -6.80
CA PHE A 290 -11.86 -9.78 -6.11
C PHE A 290 -11.91 -11.31 -6.24
N LEU A 291 -10.74 -11.93 -6.47
CA LEU A 291 -10.53 -13.37 -6.37
C LEU A 291 -9.67 -13.70 -5.15
N HIS A 292 -10.17 -14.55 -4.28
CA HIS A 292 -9.42 -15.16 -3.19
C HIS A 292 -9.14 -16.62 -3.52
N TYR A 293 -7.95 -16.92 -4.04
CA TYR A 293 -7.53 -18.29 -4.33
C TYR A 293 -6.78 -18.90 -3.13
N ILE A 294 -7.23 -20.07 -2.70
CA ILE A 294 -6.70 -20.86 -1.58
C ILE A 294 -6.22 -22.21 -2.12
N GLY A 295 -4.92 -22.45 -2.11
CA GLY A 295 -4.38 -23.68 -2.65
C GLY A 295 -2.88 -23.64 -2.88
N HIS A 296 -2.42 -24.31 -3.93
CA HIS A 296 -1.03 -24.40 -4.30
C HIS A 296 -0.77 -23.79 -5.67
N VAL A 297 0.42 -23.23 -5.80
CA VAL A 297 1.01 -22.81 -7.07
C VAL A 297 2.39 -23.43 -7.18
N ASP A 298 2.75 -23.89 -8.35
CA ASP A 298 4.08 -24.40 -8.68
C ASP A 298 4.51 -23.90 -10.07
N PRO A 299 5.72 -24.23 -10.55
CA PRO A 299 6.20 -23.78 -11.86
C PRO A 299 5.32 -24.23 -13.06
N SER A 300 4.40 -25.16 -12.86
CA SER A 300 3.44 -25.60 -13.91
C SER A 300 2.16 -24.80 -13.91
N GLY A 301 1.94 -23.92 -12.91
CA GLY A 301 0.76 -23.07 -12.81
C GLY A 301 0.00 -23.17 -11.50
N ILE A 302 -1.21 -22.65 -11.51
CA ILE A 302 -2.17 -22.65 -10.40
C ILE A 302 -2.83 -24.05 -10.32
N ARG A 303 -2.72 -24.71 -9.17
CA ARG A 303 -3.22 -26.09 -9.01
C ARG A 303 -4.74 -26.14 -9.05
N CYS A 304 -5.26 -27.04 -9.89
CA CYS A 304 -6.67 -27.35 -10.03
C CYS A 304 -6.95 -28.83 -9.72
N ALA A 305 -8.22 -29.23 -9.70
CA ALA A 305 -8.60 -30.61 -9.40
C ALA A 305 -8.08 -31.63 -10.41
N ASP A 306 -7.90 -31.24 -11.67
CA ASP A 306 -7.50 -32.09 -12.80
C ASP A 306 -6.11 -31.78 -13.35
N GLY A 307 -5.41 -30.75 -12.80
CA GLY A 307 -4.08 -30.37 -13.27
C GLY A 307 -3.62 -29.00 -12.77
N HIS A 308 -2.93 -28.25 -13.61
CA HIS A 308 -2.45 -26.89 -13.33
C HIS A 308 -2.88 -25.97 -14.45
N LEU A 309 -3.42 -24.80 -14.08
CA LEU A 309 -3.70 -23.72 -15.02
C LEU A 309 -2.49 -22.80 -15.03
N ASP A 310 -1.83 -22.72 -16.15
CA ASP A 310 -0.77 -21.74 -16.37
C ASP A 310 -1.41 -20.40 -16.80
N ALA A 311 -1.30 -19.39 -15.94
CA ALA A 311 -1.90 -18.07 -16.18
C ALA A 311 -1.29 -17.37 -17.40
N GLU A 312 -0.07 -17.72 -17.84
CA GLU A 312 0.53 -17.18 -19.08
C GLU A 312 -0.25 -17.61 -20.34
N THR A 313 -1.10 -18.66 -20.24
CA THR A 313 -1.92 -19.13 -21.36
C THR A 313 -3.29 -18.43 -21.44
N LEU A 314 -3.60 -17.54 -20.52
CA LEU A 314 -4.86 -16.81 -20.52
C LEU A 314 -4.79 -15.59 -21.45
N ASP A 315 -5.76 -15.47 -22.33
CA ASP A 315 -5.87 -14.33 -23.24
C ASP A 315 -6.48 -13.10 -22.55
N GLU A 316 -7.33 -13.31 -21.53
CA GLU A 316 -8.08 -12.25 -20.84
C GLU A 316 -8.42 -12.65 -19.39
N VAL A 317 -8.27 -11.70 -18.48
CA VAL A 317 -8.68 -11.80 -17.07
C VAL A 317 -9.54 -10.59 -16.73
N ASN A 318 -10.77 -10.83 -16.22
CA ASN A 318 -11.75 -9.79 -15.87
C ASN A 318 -11.95 -9.67 -14.34
N VAL A 319 -11.08 -10.31 -13.57
CA VAL A 319 -11.01 -10.10 -12.12
C VAL A 319 -10.13 -8.89 -11.83
N ASN A 320 -10.67 -7.89 -11.11
CA ASN A 320 -9.93 -6.64 -10.85
C ASN A 320 -8.73 -6.85 -9.97
N ALA A 321 -8.93 -7.46 -8.80
CA ALA A 321 -7.86 -7.72 -7.86
C ALA A 321 -7.91 -9.16 -7.34
N PHE A 322 -6.77 -9.66 -6.83
CA PHE A 322 -6.70 -11.03 -6.36
C PHE A 322 -5.74 -11.21 -5.16
N LEU A 323 -5.97 -12.29 -4.42
CA LEU A 323 -5.00 -12.92 -3.53
C LEU A 323 -4.72 -14.34 -4.02
N LEU A 324 -3.49 -14.62 -4.45
CA LEU A 324 -3.00 -15.98 -4.65
C LEU A 324 -2.33 -16.46 -3.36
N ASN A 325 -3.13 -16.97 -2.43
CA ASN A 325 -2.65 -17.48 -1.15
C ASN A 325 -2.06 -18.90 -1.32
N ALA A 326 -0.89 -18.94 -1.94
CA ALA A 326 -0.19 -20.14 -2.36
C ALA A 326 1.32 -19.90 -2.41
N CYS A 327 2.13 -20.96 -2.25
CA CYS A 327 3.60 -20.85 -2.29
C CYS A 327 4.09 -20.37 -3.65
N GLN A 328 5.08 -19.43 -3.68
CA GLN A 328 5.80 -19.00 -4.89
C GLN A 328 4.89 -18.54 -6.04
N SER A 329 3.79 -17.84 -5.71
CA SER A 329 2.76 -17.48 -6.68
C SER A 329 3.09 -16.22 -7.52
N TYR A 330 4.28 -15.62 -7.36
CA TYR A 330 4.65 -14.36 -8.04
C TYR A 330 4.50 -14.42 -9.56
N SER A 331 5.07 -15.43 -10.24
CA SER A 331 5.02 -15.52 -11.70
C SER A 331 3.58 -15.66 -12.22
N GLN A 332 2.76 -16.47 -11.57
CA GLN A 332 1.37 -16.66 -11.95
C GLN A 332 0.53 -15.39 -11.68
N GLY A 333 0.80 -14.70 -10.56
CA GLY A 333 0.15 -13.41 -10.28
C GLY A 333 0.54 -12.32 -11.28
N ARG A 334 1.81 -12.27 -11.70
CA ARG A 334 2.24 -11.37 -12.79
C ARG A 334 1.50 -11.69 -14.08
N ALA A 335 1.39 -12.96 -14.45
CA ALA A 335 0.65 -13.37 -15.64
C ALA A 335 -0.83 -12.97 -15.58
N LEU A 336 -1.50 -13.07 -14.41
CA LEU A 336 -2.86 -12.56 -14.24
C LEU A 336 -2.97 -11.06 -14.45
N VAL A 337 -1.99 -10.28 -13.93
CA VAL A 337 -1.92 -8.84 -14.17
C VAL A 337 -1.67 -8.55 -15.64
N ASP A 338 -0.76 -9.25 -16.31
CA ASP A 338 -0.49 -9.07 -17.73
C ASP A 338 -1.71 -9.40 -18.60
N ALA A 339 -2.51 -10.39 -18.19
CA ALA A 339 -3.74 -10.79 -18.87
C ALA A 339 -4.97 -9.89 -18.59
N GLY A 340 -4.94 -8.98 -17.59
CA GLY A 340 -6.07 -8.04 -17.39
C GLY A 340 -6.35 -7.61 -15.98
N ALA A 341 -5.90 -8.30 -14.94
CA ALA A 341 -6.10 -7.87 -13.57
C ALA A 341 -5.42 -6.52 -13.29
N ILE A 342 -6.01 -5.71 -12.39
CA ILE A 342 -5.44 -4.41 -11.99
C ILE A 342 -4.29 -4.62 -11.02
N GLY A 343 -4.45 -5.54 -10.05
CA GLY A 343 -3.41 -5.84 -9.08
C GLY A 343 -3.74 -7.04 -8.21
N GLY A 344 -2.77 -7.48 -7.41
CA GLY A 344 -3.01 -8.60 -6.51
C GLY A 344 -1.87 -8.85 -5.52
N ILE A 345 -2.14 -9.73 -4.58
CA ILE A 345 -1.19 -10.15 -3.56
C ILE A 345 -0.70 -11.55 -3.92
N VAL A 346 0.61 -11.70 -3.93
CA VAL A 346 1.32 -12.96 -4.25
C VAL A 346 2.36 -13.27 -3.19
N THR A 347 2.91 -14.47 -3.23
CA THR A 347 4.02 -14.89 -2.37
C THR A 347 5.31 -15.05 -3.17
N LEU A 348 6.42 -14.64 -2.56
CA LEU A 348 7.76 -14.80 -3.12
C LEU A 348 8.42 -16.13 -2.72
N THR A 349 7.97 -16.73 -1.63
CA THR A 349 8.56 -17.95 -1.05
C THR A 349 7.49 -18.90 -0.51
N ASP A 350 7.91 -20.07 -0.03
CA ASP A 350 7.01 -21.01 0.61
C ASP A 350 6.38 -20.44 1.88
N VAL A 351 5.10 -20.65 2.06
CA VAL A 351 4.32 -20.25 3.24
C VAL A 351 3.71 -21.50 3.87
N LEU A 352 3.70 -21.56 5.21
CA LEU A 352 3.02 -22.65 5.93
C LEU A 352 1.49 -22.48 5.85
N ASN A 353 0.74 -23.55 5.68
CA ASN A 353 -0.73 -23.52 5.56
C ASN A 353 -1.40 -22.75 6.71
N THR A 354 -0.96 -22.92 7.96
CA THR A 354 -1.51 -22.20 9.11
C THR A 354 -1.30 -20.69 9.01
N THR A 355 -0.13 -20.26 8.56
CA THR A 355 0.20 -18.84 8.35
C THR A 355 -0.58 -18.27 7.17
N ALA A 356 -0.67 -19.02 6.08
CA ALA A 356 -1.45 -18.63 4.92
C ALA A 356 -2.91 -18.38 5.30
N THR A 357 -3.52 -19.30 6.06
CA THR A 357 -4.90 -19.16 6.57
C THR A 357 -5.08 -17.91 7.44
N GLU A 358 -4.15 -17.62 8.35
CA GLU A 358 -4.22 -16.42 9.20
C GLU A 358 -4.11 -15.14 8.38
N ILE A 359 -3.19 -15.10 7.41
CA ILE A 359 -2.99 -13.94 6.52
C ILE A 359 -4.20 -13.79 5.61
N GLY A 360 -4.70 -14.85 4.98
CA GLY A 360 -5.88 -14.80 4.13
C GLY A 360 -7.11 -14.23 4.85
N ARG A 361 -7.36 -14.65 6.08
CA ARG A 361 -8.43 -14.08 6.92
C ARG A 361 -8.21 -12.61 7.25
N SER A 362 -6.98 -12.21 7.55
CA SER A 362 -6.66 -10.82 7.86
C SER A 362 -6.81 -9.94 6.62
N VAL A 363 -6.37 -10.41 5.46
CA VAL A 363 -6.56 -9.77 4.15
C VAL A 363 -8.04 -9.54 3.87
N ALA A 364 -8.88 -10.57 3.97
CA ALA A 364 -10.32 -10.47 3.74
C ALA A 364 -10.97 -9.40 4.64
N ARG A 365 -10.59 -9.38 5.92
CA ARG A 365 -11.12 -8.40 6.89
C ARG A 365 -10.65 -6.98 6.60
N LEU A 366 -9.37 -6.75 6.25
CA LEU A 366 -8.82 -5.43 5.95
C LEU A 366 -9.40 -4.88 4.65
N LEU A 367 -9.52 -5.71 3.60
CA LEU A 367 -10.20 -5.33 2.36
C LEU A 367 -11.66 -4.91 2.61
N ASN A 368 -12.37 -5.65 3.46
CA ASN A 368 -13.74 -5.31 3.85
C ASN A 368 -13.84 -4.02 4.69
N GLN A 369 -12.73 -3.48 5.20
CA GLN A 369 -12.65 -2.18 5.88
C GLN A 369 -12.13 -1.05 4.97
N GLY A 370 -11.87 -1.32 3.70
CA GLY A 370 -11.49 -0.31 2.71
C GLY A 370 -10.00 0.01 2.66
N PHE A 371 -9.14 -0.86 3.18
CA PHE A 371 -7.69 -0.72 3.01
C PHE A 371 -7.29 -1.03 1.56
N SER A 372 -6.30 -0.31 1.04
CA SER A 372 -5.66 -0.65 -0.23
C SER A 372 -4.78 -1.90 -0.09
N LEU A 373 -4.44 -2.54 -1.21
CA LEU A 373 -3.58 -3.73 -1.21
C LEU A 373 -2.22 -3.45 -0.54
N LEU A 374 -1.59 -2.31 -0.84
CA LEU A 374 -0.29 -1.95 -0.25
C LEU A 374 -0.40 -1.57 1.22
N SER A 375 -1.36 -0.72 1.61
CA SER A 375 -1.49 -0.29 3.00
C SER A 375 -1.86 -1.46 3.91
N MET A 376 -2.71 -2.36 3.43
CA MET A 376 -3.06 -3.59 4.14
C MET A 376 -1.84 -4.49 4.36
N LEU A 377 -1.05 -4.75 3.30
CA LEU A 377 0.15 -5.57 3.42
C LEU A 377 1.17 -4.93 4.35
N GLY A 378 1.40 -3.62 4.24
CA GLY A 378 2.28 -2.87 5.14
C GLY A 378 1.84 -2.92 6.60
N LEU A 379 0.53 -2.94 6.89
CA LEU A 379 0.00 -3.14 8.24
C LEU A 379 0.30 -4.55 8.77
N LEU A 380 0.15 -5.57 7.92
CA LEU A 380 0.46 -6.97 8.26
C LEU A 380 1.95 -7.19 8.47
N GLU A 381 2.82 -6.62 7.64
CA GLU A 381 4.28 -6.76 7.72
C GLU A 381 4.87 -6.18 9.01
N LYS A 382 4.35 -5.06 9.48
CA LYS A 382 4.78 -4.45 10.75
C LYS A 382 4.62 -5.39 11.94
N ARG A 383 3.77 -6.40 11.84
CA ARG A 383 3.33 -7.26 12.95
C ARG A 383 3.62 -8.74 12.77
N ASN A 384 3.81 -9.17 11.54
CA ASN A 384 4.09 -10.57 11.24
C ASN A 384 5.25 -10.67 10.23
N LEU A 385 6.42 -11.10 10.70
CA LEU A 385 7.58 -11.33 9.85
C LEU A 385 7.29 -12.28 8.66
N LEU A 386 6.25 -13.12 8.77
CA LEU A 386 5.84 -14.00 7.68
C LEU A 386 5.08 -13.26 6.58
N ALA A 387 4.43 -12.12 6.89
CA ALA A 387 3.80 -11.28 5.88
C ALA A 387 4.83 -10.65 4.92
N GLN A 388 6.09 -10.50 5.32
CA GLN A 388 7.19 -10.07 4.43
C GLN A 388 7.45 -11.01 3.24
N ARG A 389 6.81 -12.20 3.22
CA ARG A 389 6.86 -13.12 2.09
C ARG A 389 5.84 -12.80 1.00
N TYR A 390 4.88 -11.96 1.33
CA TYR A 390 3.85 -11.50 0.41
C TYR A 390 4.32 -10.21 -0.27
N MET A 391 3.78 -9.97 -1.44
CA MET A 391 4.10 -8.83 -2.26
C MET A 391 2.86 -8.41 -3.04
N VAL A 392 2.72 -7.13 -3.31
CA VAL A 392 1.73 -6.62 -4.26
C VAL A 392 2.34 -6.55 -5.65
N VAL A 393 1.63 -7.10 -6.64
CA VAL A 393 1.90 -6.95 -8.07
C VAL A 393 0.76 -6.16 -8.71
N GLY A 394 1.07 -5.27 -9.66
CA GLY A 394 0.09 -4.36 -10.25
C GLY A 394 -0.18 -3.13 -9.37
N ASP A 395 -1.35 -2.50 -9.55
CA ASP A 395 -1.75 -1.29 -8.81
C ASP A 395 -2.09 -1.61 -7.35
N GLY A 396 -1.17 -1.29 -6.47
CA GLY A 396 -1.33 -1.53 -5.03
C GLY A 396 -2.29 -0.57 -4.33
N ASN A 397 -2.75 0.48 -5.01
CA ASN A 397 -3.72 1.44 -4.46
C ASN A 397 -5.19 0.97 -4.65
N GLU A 398 -5.37 -0.21 -5.23
CA GLU A 398 -6.71 -0.79 -5.41
C GLU A 398 -7.34 -1.15 -4.06
N THR A 399 -8.64 -0.85 -3.92
CA THR A 399 -9.48 -1.13 -2.74
C THR A 399 -10.70 -1.91 -3.16
N LEU A 400 -11.11 -2.89 -2.36
CA LEU A 400 -12.32 -3.67 -2.64
C LEU A 400 -13.61 -2.85 -2.39
N VAL A 401 -13.61 -2.06 -1.32
CA VAL A 401 -14.74 -1.23 -0.89
C VAL A 401 -14.22 0.06 -0.27
N GLU A 402 -15.09 1.05 -0.11
CA GLU A 402 -14.77 2.26 0.67
C GLU A 402 -14.92 2.02 2.17
N SER A 403 -14.09 2.68 2.98
CA SER A 403 -14.19 2.62 4.44
C SER A 403 -15.41 3.39 4.96
N GLU A 404 -16.03 2.91 6.04
CA GLU A 404 -17.14 3.62 6.72
C GLU A 404 -16.69 4.97 7.30
N SER A 405 -15.44 5.08 7.71
CA SER A 405 -14.84 6.32 8.22
C SER A 405 -14.38 7.29 7.13
N GLY A 406 -14.55 6.95 5.86
CA GLY A 406 -13.89 7.61 4.74
C GLY A 406 -12.45 7.11 4.61
N THR A 407 -11.48 7.75 5.25
CA THR A 407 -10.12 7.22 5.34
C THR A 407 -10.08 6.04 6.32
N PRO A 408 -9.66 4.83 5.90
CA PRO A 408 -9.48 3.71 6.83
C PRO A 408 -8.37 4.00 7.84
N TYR A 409 -8.53 3.49 9.06
CA TYR A 409 -7.52 3.65 10.10
C TYR A 409 -7.36 2.37 10.93
N ALA A 410 -6.21 2.24 11.57
CA ALA A 410 -5.91 1.21 12.56
C ALA A 410 -5.51 1.87 13.89
N ALA A 411 -5.83 1.23 15.00
CA ALA A 411 -5.39 1.66 16.30
C ALA A 411 -4.33 0.71 16.88
N ALA A 412 -3.39 1.25 17.67
CA ALA A 412 -2.54 0.43 18.53
C ALA A 412 -2.85 0.79 19.98
N ILE A 413 -3.01 -0.22 20.82
CA ILE A 413 -3.42 -0.05 22.22
C ILE A 413 -2.36 -0.64 23.13
N ASP A 414 -1.83 0.21 24.01
CA ASP A 414 -0.91 -0.17 25.07
C ASP A 414 -1.53 0.15 26.43
N ARG A 415 -1.45 -0.78 27.37
CA ARG A 415 -1.94 -0.56 28.72
C ARG A 415 -0.90 0.23 29.55
N LEU A 416 -1.29 1.39 30.09
CA LEU A 416 -0.43 2.20 30.95
C LEU A 416 -0.52 1.75 32.43
N ASP A 417 -1.76 1.55 32.90
CA ASP A 417 -2.01 1.04 34.25
C ASP A 417 -3.33 0.23 34.34
N ALA A 418 -3.93 0.11 35.51
CA ALA A 418 -5.15 -0.69 35.70
C ALA A 418 -6.39 -0.10 35.03
N GLU A 419 -6.45 1.22 34.82
CA GLU A 419 -7.62 1.95 34.35
C GLU A 419 -7.31 2.88 33.15
N GLU A 420 -6.03 3.05 32.77
CA GLU A 420 -5.57 3.94 31.70
C GLU A 420 -4.87 3.18 30.56
N PHE A 421 -5.18 3.60 29.34
CA PHE A 421 -4.67 3.01 28.10
C PHE A 421 -4.13 4.11 27.19
N GLU A 422 -3.06 3.82 26.48
CA GLU A 422 -2.54 4.63 25.41
C GLU A 422 -3.05 4.08 24.07
N VAL A 423 -3.70 4.92 23.28
CA VAL A 423 -4.26 4.56 21.99
C VAL A 423 -3.65 5.43 20.90
N SER A 424 -2.87 4.82 20.05
CA SER A 424 -2.30 5.46 18.86
C SER A 424 -3.16 5.16 17.64
N VAL A 425 -3.43 6.15 16.80
CA VAL A 425 -4.25 5.99 15.57
C VAL A 425 -3.43 6.30 14.34
N ASP A 426 -3.37 5.34 13.41
CA ASP A 426 -2.72 5.48 12.10
C ASP A 426 -3.78 5.46 11.00
N ALA A 427 -3.81 6.49 10.13
CA ALA A 427 -4.71 6.62 8.99
C ALA A 427 -4.01 6.21 7.68
N PHE A 428 -4.79 5.65 6.76
CA PHE A 428 -4.30 5.09 5.50
C PHE A 428 -5.07 5.72 4.33
N PRO A 429 -4.57 6.80 3.70
CA PRO A 429 -5.22 7.40 2.55
C PRO A 429 -5.45 6.41 1.42
N THR A 430 -6.60 6.52 0.77
CA THR A 430 -6.99 5.71 -0.38
C THR A 430 -7.17 6.56 -1.62
N LYS A 431 -7.54 5.97 -2.75
CA LYS A 431 -7.87 6.68 -3.98
C LYS A 431 -9.12 7.57 -3.79
N SER A 432 -10.16 7.07 -3.10
CA SER A 432 -11.39 7.83 -2.83
C SER A 432 -11.19 8.91 -1.76
N PHE A 433 -10.28 8.68 -0.81
CA PHE A 433 -9.93 9.61 0.26
C PHE A 433 -8.41 9.87 0.24
N PRO A 434 -7.93 10.65 -0.73
CA PRO A 434 -6.50 10.89 -0.92
C PRO A 434 -5.89 11.75 0.20
N MET A 435 -4.58 11.90 0.15
CA MET A 435 -3.88 12.84 1.03
C MET A 435 -4.50 14.25 0.95
N GLY A 436 -4.64 14.91 2.10
CA GLY A 436 -5.30 16.20 2.24
C GLY A 436 -6.77 16.10 2.65
N CYS A 437 -7.38 14.93 2.62
CA CYS A 437 -8.63 14.70 3.32
C CYS A 437 -8.40 14.82 4.83
N ILE A 438 -9.30 15.53 5.50
CA ILE A 438 -9.26 15.67 6.95
C ILE A 438 -10.15 14.61 7.61
N MET A 439 -9.69 14.08 8.72
CA MET A 439 -10.45 13.13 9.51
C MET A 439 -10.36 13.41 11.01
N ARG A 440 -11.27 12.84 11.78
CA ARG A 440 -11.27 12.88 13.23
C ARG A 440 -11.55 11.47 13.74
N PRO A 441 -10.67 10.87 14.54
CA PRO A 441 -10.96 9.61 15.22
C PRO A 441 -12.19 9.70 16.10
N HIS A 442 -12.95 8.62 16.18
CA HIS A 442 -14.17 8.55 17.01
C HIS A 442 -13.82 8.39 18.51
N ILE A 443 -13.16 9.40 19.07
CA ILE A 443 -12.81 9.47 20.48
C ILE A 443 -13.73 10.48 21.16
N SER A 444 -14.34 10.09 22.27
CA SER A 444 -15.28 10.93 23.01
C SER A 444 -14.59 12.23 23.50
N GLY A 445 -15.23 13.37 23.20
CA GLY A 445 -14.71 14.69 23.59
C GLY A 445 -13.63 15.25 22.66
N LEU A 446 -13.11 14.50 21.68
CA LEU A 446 -12.15 15.00 20.71
C LEU A 446 -12.87 15.86 19.67
N ASN A 447 -12.41 17.12 19.51
CA ASN A 447 -12.93 18.07 18.51
C ASN A 447 -11.88 18.45 17.45
N THR A 448 -10.67 17.97 17.58
CA THR A 448 -9.55 18.25 16.68
C THR A 448 -9.60 17.32 15.47
N TYR A 449 -9.40 17.90 14.29
CA TYR A 449 -9.25 17.19 13.02
C TYR A 449 -7.78 17.07 12.67
N TYR A 450 -7.46 16.09 11.85
CA TYR A 450 -6.10 15.75 11.40
C TYR A 450 -6.07 15.62 9.88
N VAL A 451 -4.95 15.90 9.25
CA VAL A 451 -4.70 15.44 7.88
C VAL A 451 -4.59 13.91 7.93
N GLY A 452 -5.53 13.23 7.31
CA GLY A 452 -5.72 11.79 7.44
C GLY A 452 -4.62 10.94 6.77
N SER A 453 -3.38 10.98 7.27
CA SER A 453 -2.27 10.22 6.71
C SER A 453 -1.22 9.82 7.75
N GLY A 454 -1.03 8.51 7.94
CA GLY A 454 -0.10 7.95 8.92
C GLY A 454 -0.53 8.18 10.36
N ARG A 455 0.43 8.32 11.27
CA ARG A 455 0.17 8.58 12.68
C ARG A 455 -0.52 9.93 12.85
N LEU A 456 -1.75 9.90 13.35
CA LEU A 456 -2.52 11.11 13.66
C LEU A 456 -2.07 11.68 15.02
N ASP A 457 -2.27 10.89 16.07
CA ASP A 457 -1.88 11.23 17.44
C ASP A 457 -1.91 10.00 18.34
N THR A 458 -1.55 10.20 19.59
CA THR A 458 -1.61 9.22 20.67
C THR A 458 -2.45 9.77 21.81
N TYR A 459 -3.46 9.03 22.22
CA TYR A 459 -4.46 9.44 23.21
C TYR A 459 -4.37 8.61 24.47
N GLN A 460 -4.55 9.25 25.62
CA GLN A 460 -4.74 8.55 26.90
C GLN A 460 -6.23 8.41 27.16
N LEU A 461 -6.72 7.19 27.25
CA LEU A 461 -8.13 6.87 27.43
C LEU A 461 -8.34 6.08 28.73
N SER A 462 -9.37 6.43 29.48
CA SER A 462 -9.89 5.60 30.54
C SER A 462 -10.51 4.31 30.01
N GLN A 463 -10.74 3.32 30.88
CA GLN A 463 -11.40 2.07 30.49
C GLN A 463 -12.78 2.30 29.82
N SER A 464 -13.56 3.29 30.28
CA SER A 464 -14.86 3.60 29.68
C SER A 464 -14.73 4.24 28.31
N GLU A 465 -13.81 5.20 28.13
CA GLU A 465 -13.57 5.85 26.83
C GLU A 465 -13.00 4.86 25.81
N LEU A 466 -12.12 3.95 26.23
CA LEU A 466 -11.63 2.88 25.36
C LEU A 466 -12.76 1.93 24.95
N THR A 467 -13.68 1.58 25.85
CA THR A 467 -14.85 0.77 25.51
C THR A 467 -15.71 1.47 24.48
N ASP A 468 -16.02 2.75 24.68
CA ASP A 468 -16.81 3.55 23.72
C ASP A 468 -16.11 3.63 22.36
N PHE A 469 -14.77 3.80 22.32
CA PHE A 469 -13.99 3.83 21.08
C PHE A 469 -14.05 2.49 20.33
N LEU A 470 -13.90 1.35 21.04
CA LEU A 470 -13.94 0.03 20.43
C LEU A 470 -15.32 -0.37 19.90
N ASP A 471 -16.39 0.14 20.53
CA ASP A 471 -17.77 -0.17 20.16
C ASP A 471 -18.30 0.68 18.99
N MET A 472 -17.63 1.82 18.66
CA MET A 472 -18.13 2.75 17.65
C MET A 472 -18.13 2.19 16.24
N GLN A 473 -17.06 1.48 15.86
CA GLN A 473 -16.96 0.81 14.55
C GLN A 473 -15.98 -0.36 14.60
N ARG A 474 -16.12 -1.27 13.62
CA ARG A 474 -15.14 -2.34 13.46
C ARG A 474 -13.82 -1.77 12.94
N THR A 475 -12.81 -1.73 13.81
CA THR A 475 -11.49 -1.19 13.52
C THR A 475 -10.43 -2.25 13.74
N PRO A 476 -9.42 -2.38 12.87
CA PRO A 476 -8.25 -3.20 13.15
C PRO A 476 -7.47 -2.57 14.32
N VAL A 477 -7.17 -3.40 15.30
CA VAL A 477 -6.51 -2.99 16.56
C VAL A 477 -5.28 -3.86 16.80
N LEU A 478 -4.19 -3.23 17.16
CA LEU A 478 -2.92 -3.85 17.47
C LEU A 478 -2.73 -3.87 18.98
N ILE A 479 -2.64 -5.07 19.56
CA ILE A 479 -2.39 -5.30 20.99
C ILE A 479 -1.28 -6.34 21.11
N ASP A 480 -0.22 -6.03 21.84
CA ASP A 480 0.93 -6.93 22.02
C ASP A 480 1.45 -7.51 20.69
N ASP A 481 1.60 -6.66 19.66
CA ASP A 481 2.00 -7.05 18.31
C ASP A 481 1.07 -8.03 17.58
N ARG A 482 -0.17 -8.19 18.04
CA ARG A 482 -1.19 -8.99 17.35
C ARG A 482 -2.28 -8.11 16.77
N LEU A 483 -2.67 -8.41 15.53
CA LEU A 483 -3.82 -7.79 14.88
C LEU A 483 -5.09 -8.44 15.39
N CYS A 484 -5.90 -7.64 16.09
CA CYS A 484 -7.21 -7.99 16.61
C CYS A 484 -8.27 -7.09 15.97
N TRP A 485 -9.52 -7.31 16.30
CA TRP A 485 -10.63 -6.48 15.81
C TRP A 485 -11.36 -5.87 17.01
N SER A 486 -11.71 -4.60 16.93
CA SER A 486 -12.36 -3.88 18.04
C SER A 486 -13.58 -4.63 18.60
N SER A 487 -14.37 -5.27 17.72
CA SER A 487 -15.55 -6.06 18.10
C SER A 487 -15.24 -7.38 18.82
N GLU A 488 -13.99 -7.84 18.83
CA GLU A 488 -13.54 -9.10 19.47
C GLU A 488 -12.80 -8.84 20.80
N ILE A 489 -12.52 -7.56 21.11
CA ILE A 489 -11.73 -7.15 22.25
C ILE A 489 -12.63 -6.83 23.45
N ARG A 490 -12.27 -7.38 24.59
CA ARG A 490 -12.79 -6.94 25.88
C ARG A 490 -11.71 -6.16 26.63
N VAL A 491 -12.00 -4.91 26.99
CA VAL A 491 -11.01 -4.04 27.66
C VAL A 491 -10.43 -4.68 28.93
N SER A 492 -11.18 -5.57 29.59
CA SER A 492 -10.68 -6.35 30.75
C SER A 492 -9.63 -7.41 30.38
N GLU A 493 -9.42 -7.70 29.11
CA GLU A 493 -8.49 -8.73 28.62
C GLU A 493 -7.21 -8.11 28.03
N ILE A 494 -7.17 -6.77 27.89
CA ILE A 494 -5.98 -5.98 27.58
C ILE A 494 -5.21 -5.72 28.89
#